data_f35166820bd88fc2bfe82398bee640de
#
_entry.id   f35166820bd88fc2bfe82398bee640de
#
_cell.length_a   1.000
_cell.length_b   1.000
_cell.length_c   1.000
_cell.angle_alpha   90.00
_cell.angle_beta   90.00
_cell.angle_gamma   90.00
#
_symmetry.space_group_name_H-M   'P 1'
#
loop_
_entity.id
_entity.type
_entity.pdbx_description
1 polymer ?
#
loop_
_entity_poly.entity_id
_entity_poly.type
_entity_poly.pdbx_seq_one_letter_code
_entity_poly.pdbx_strand_id
1 'polypeptide(L)'
;MDGQFEVRLDAPFYTDEHREWRDSLRRFIDDRLMPHVNQWDEAGEVPRAVHREVAEFGLTGLGFPEEFGGFSEGTDIFHFVIKAQELARMGAGGVATALSTHDIGLPPLIVAGSDEIKRRVAPAVLSGEKIIALAITEPGAGSDVAALRTRARREGDFFRVDGSKTFISGGMNADFVTAVVRTGADGARGLSLLLIERGTPGFSATPLPKQGWWASDTATLHFDNVAVPAANLIGAEGAGFALIMNNLNRERLMMAAGAIGAARACLQDAAEWARERETFGKRLVEHQVIRHKLVEMSRRIESGQAYLERTAARMQQGERCAADIAMLKVDATLTMEFCAREASQVLGGASYIRGCRVERIYREVRVNAIGGGSEEILRDLAARQLGFDTA
;
A
#
# COMPACT_ATOMS: atom_id res chain seq x y z
N MET A 1 1.73 -20.50 -23.69
CA MET A 1 2.42 -19.18 -23.68
C MET A 1 2.29 -18.53 -22.29
N ASP A 2 2.12 -19.38 -21.31
CA ASP A 2 2.08 -19.01 -19.92
C ASP A 2 3.45 -18.46 -19.53
N GLY A 3 3.50 -17.33 -18.85
CA GLY A 3 4.73 -16.70 -18.36
C GLY A 3 5.36 -15.59 -19.22
N GLN A 4 4.89 -15.32 -20.45
CA GLN A 4 5.50 -14.30 -21.32
C GLN A 4 5.46 -12.88 -20.73
N PHE A 5 4.47 -12.60 -19.86
CA PHE A 5 4.27 -11.28 -19.23
C PHE A 5 4.54 -11.32 -17.72
N GLU A 6 5.07 -12.41 -17.20
CA GLU A 6 5.43 -12.54 -15.81
C GLU A 6 6.68 -11.71 -15.45
N VAL A 7 6.80 -11.33 -14.19
CA VAL A 7 8.04 -10.78 -13.67
C VAL A 7 9.12 -11.87 -13.77
N ARG A 8 10.17 -11.59 -14.52
CA ARG A 8 11.32 -12.49 -14.62
C ARG A 8 12.16 -12.30 -13.37
N LEU A 9 12.21 -13.33 -12.52
CA LEU A 9 13.12 -13.36 -11.37
C LEU A 9 14.48 -13.91 -11.79
N ASP A 10 15.04 -13.39 -12.89
CA ASP A 10 16.33 -13.77 -13.47
C ASP A 10 17.45 -12.76 -13.15
N ALA A 11 17.09 -11.60 -12.60
CA ALA A 11 18.08 -10.64 -12.12
C ALA A 11 18.90 -11.22 -10.95
N PRO A 12 20.18 -10.84 -10.78
CA PRO A 12 21.09 -11.41 -9.79
C PRO A 12 20.66 -11.18 -8.33
N PHE A 13 19.62 -10.42 -8.11
CA PHE A 13 19.06 -10.13 -6.79
C PHE A 13 18.13 -11.23 -6.28
N TYR A 14 17.60 -12.09 -7.17
CA TYR A 14 16.64 -13.11 -6.81
C TYR A 14 17.31 -14.47 -6.61
N THR A 15 17.01 -15.11 -5.49
CA THR A 15 17.45 -16.45 -5.13
C THR A 15 16.37 -17.50 -5.49
N ASP A 16 16.67 -18.78 -5.31
CA ASP A 16 15.68 -19.84 -5.47
C ASP A 16 14.55 -19.71 -4.42
N GLU A 17 14.86 -19.29 -3.19
CA GLU A 17 13.88 -19.02 -2.14
C GLU A 17 12.86 -17.95 -2.57
N HIS A 18 13.31 -16.90 -3.25
CA HIS A 18 12.41 -15.88 -3.82
C HIS A 18 11.48 -16.45 -4.89
N ARG A 19 11.97 -17.38 -5.71
CA ARG A 19 11.16 -18.06 -6.74
C ARG A 19 10.13 -18.96 -6.10
N GLU A 20 10.52 -19.76 -5.12
CA GLU A 20 9.63 -20.64 -4.35
C GLU A 20 8.57 -19.84 -3.59
N TRP A 21 8.96 -18.72 -2.95
CA TRP A 21 8.06 -17.78 -2.32
C TRP A 21 7.01 -17.24 -3.30
N ARG A 22 7.46 -16.71 -4.46
CA ARG A 22 6.57 -16.23 -5.50
C ARG A 22 5.58 -17.31 -5.94
N ASP A 23 6.06 -18.51 -6.25
CA ASP A 23 5.23 -19.57 -6.78
C ASP A 23 4.20 -20.07 -5.74
N SER A 24 4.58 -20.09 -4.48
CA SER A 24 3.69 -20.44 -3.37
C SER A 24 2.62 -19.37 -3.17
N LEU A 25 3.04 -18.09 -3.13
CA LEU A 25 2.14 -16.97 -2.98
C LEU A 25 1.17 -16.85 -4.17
N ARG A 26 1.67 -17.06 -5.39
CA ARG A 26 0.86 -17.05 -6.60
C ARG A 26 -0.25 -18.09 -6.55
N ARG A 27 0.08 -19.34 -6.21
CA ARG A 27 -0.92 -20.41 -6.04
C ARG A 27 -1.96 -20.04 -4.99
N PHE A 28 -1.53 -19.53 -3.84
CA PHE A 28 -2.44 -19.09 -2.80
C PHE A 28 -3.40 -17.99 -3.30
N ILE A 29 -2.88 -16.99 -4.00
CA ILE A 29 -3.68 -15.90 -4.56
C ILE A 29 -4.67 -16.44 -5.59
N ASP A 30 -4.22 -17.29 -6.51
CA ASP A 30 -5.05 -17.83 -7.60
C ASP A 30 -6.17 -18.74 -7.08
N ASP A 31 -5.87 -19.55 -6.08
CA ASP A 31 -6.82 -20.53 -5.54
C ASP A 31 -7.79 -19.91 -4.51
N ARG A 32 -7.32 -18.94 -3.71
CA ARG A 32 -8.04 -18.48 -2.52
C ARG A 32 -8.56 -17.05 -2.62
N LEU A 33 -7.91 -16.15 -3.35
CA LEU A 33 -8.30 -14.75 -3.42
C LEU A 33 -8.95 -14.38 -4.76
N MET A 34 -8.32 -14.73 -5.88
CA MET A 34 -8.78 -14.36 -7.23
C MET A 34 -10.24 -14.71 -7.52
N PRO A 35 -10.76 -15.90 -7.12
CA PRO A 35 -12.15 -16.27 -7.39
C PRO A 35 -13.18 -15.34 -6.72
N HIS A 36 -12.78 -14.62 -5.69
CA HIS A 36 -13.67 -13.81 -4.86
C HIS A 36 -13.52 -12.29 -5.04
N VAL A 37 -12.51 -11.82 -5.80
CA VAL A 37 -12.22 -10.37 -5.91
C VAL A 37 -13.41 -9.55 -6.40
N ASN A 38 -14.19 -10.05 -7.36
CA ASN A 38 -15.37 -9.34 -7.86
C ASN A 38 -16.46 -9.24 -6.80
N GLN A 39 -16.68 -10.31 -6.06
CA GLN A 39 -17.66 -10.35 -4.97
C GLN A 39 -17.30 -9.34 -3.86
N TRP A 40 -16.04 -9.31 -3.44
CA TRP A 40 -15.57 -8.39 -2.40
C TRP A 40 -15.56 -6.93 -2.87
N ASP A 41 -15.21 -6.70 -4.12
CA ASP A 41 -15.26 -5.37 -4.71
C ASP A 41 -16.70 -4.83 -4.76
N GLU A 42 -17.67 -5.64 -5.20
CA GLU A 42 -19.09 -5.28 -5.21
C GLU A 42 -19.67 -5.13 -3.79
N ALA A 43 -19.25 -5.95 -2.83
CA ALA A 43 -19.68 -5.86 -1.44
C ALA A 43 -19.08 -4.63 -0.72
N GLY A 44 -17.95 -4.10 -1.21
CA GLY A 44 -17.25 -2.99 -0.59
C GLY A 44 -16.42 -3.39 0.64
N GLU A 45 -16.17 -4.68 0.85
CA GLU A 45 -15.40 -5.19 2.00
C GLU A 45 -14.75 -6.55 1.71
N VAL A 46 -13.65 -6.82 2.41
CA VAL A 46 -13.05 -8.16 2.53
C VAL A 46 -13.50 -8.78 3.85
N PRO A 47 -14.09 -10.00 3.84
CA PRO A 47 -14.55 -10.66 5.06
C PRO A 47 -13.41 -10.87 6.07
N ARG A 48 -13.68 -10.70 7.37
CA ARG A 48 -12.68 -10.91 8.44
C ARG A 48 -12.06 -12.32 8.44
N ALA A 49 -12.78 -13.34 7.99
CA ALA A 49 -12.24 -14.69 7.86
C ALA A 49 -11.04 -14.76 6.92
N VAL A 50 -11.04 -13.94 5.86
CA VAL A 50 -9.96 -13.87 4.87
C VAL A 50 -8.67 -13.30 5.48
N HIS A 51 -8.78 -12.36 6.42
CA HIS A 51 -7.60 -11.85 7.14
C HIS A 51 -6.88 -12.96 7.93
N ARG A 52 -7.64 -13.86 8.56
CA ARG A 52 -7.07 -15.03 9.25
C ARG A 52 -6.44 -16.03 8.28
N GLU A 53 -7.13 -16.31 7.18
CA GLU A 53 -6.61 -17.21 6.14
C GLU A 53 -5.29 -16.70 5.55
N VAL A 54 -5.20 -15.41 5.27
CA VAL A 54 -3.99 -14.74 4.79
C VAL A 54 -2.87 -14.77 5.85
N ALA A 55 -3.23 -14.67 7.13
CA ALA A 55 -2.29 -14.80 8.24
C ALA A 55 -1.77 -16.24 8.39
N GLU A 56 -2.65 -17.24 8.29
CA GLU A 56 -2.29 -18.67 8.33
C GLU A 56 -1.35 -19.05 7.16
N PHE A 57 -1.52 -18.44 5.99
CA PHE A 57 -0.56 -18.57 4.89
C PHE A 57 0.78 -17.90 5.20
N GLY A 58 0.81 -16.96 6.14
CA GLY A 58 2.00 -16.25 6.56
C GLY A 58 2.21 -14.88 5.93
N LEU A 59 1.28 -14.37 5.14
CA LEU A 59 1.45 -13.11 4.42
C LEU A 59 1.48 -11.89 5.36
N THR A 60 0.75 -11.93 6.49
CA THR A 60 0.73 -10.85 7.48
C THR A 60 1.97 -10.80 8.34
N GLY A 61 2.59 -11.96 8.60
CA GLY A 61 3.77 -12.09 9.46
C GLY A 61 5.09 -11.72 8.78
N LEU A 62 5.09 -11.53 7.46
CA LEU A 62 6.31 -11.33 6.66
C LEU A 62 7.13 -10.14 7.16
N GLY A 63 8.38 -10.43 7.65
CA GLY A 63 9.34 -9.44 8.13
C GLY A 63 9.03 -8.85 9.51
N PHE A 64 8.04 -9.37 10.23
CA PHE A 64 7.81 -9.05 11.64
C PHE A 64 8.53 -10.04 12.56
N PRO A 65 8.84 -9.64 13.82
CA PRO A 65 9.56 -10.50 14.75
C PRO A 65 8.82 -11.80 15.07
N GLU A 66 9.55 -12.90 15.19
CA GLU A 66 9.04 -14.25 15.51
C GLU A 66 8.33 -14.31 16.87
N GLU A 67 8.82 -13.54 17.84
CA GLU A 67 8.22 -13.47 19.19
C GLU A 67 6.76 -12.96 19.20
N PHE A 68 6.31 -12.32 18.10
CA PHE A 68 4.95 -11.84 17.92
C PHE A 68 4.15 -12.65 16.88
N GLY A 69 4.72 -13.74 16.37
CA GLY A 69 4.08 -14.57 15.34
C GLY A 69 4.40 -14.15 13.91
N GLY A 70 5.47 -13.36 13.72
CA GLY A 70 6.01 -13.03 12.40
C GLY A 70 7.11 -13.99 11.96
N PHE A 71 7.73 -13.68 10.81
CA PHE A 71 8.95 -14.33 10.32
C PHE A 71 9.81 -13.31 9.60
N SER A 72 10.90 -12.94 10.28
CA SER A 72 11.89 -11.99 9.81
C SER A 72 13.19 -12.67 9.38
N GLU A 73 13.51 -13.85 9.93
CA GLU A 73 14.69 -14.61 9.57
C GLU A 73 14.61 -15.04 8.09
N GLY A 74 15.66 -14.78 7.32
CA GLY A 74 15.71 -15.05 5.88
C GLY A 74 14.86 -14.10 5.01
N THR A 75 14.06 -13.21 5.61
CA THR A 75 13.24 -12.25 4.86
C THR A 75 14.03 -11.01 4.50
N ASP A 76 14.06 -10.65 3.22
CA ASP A 76 14.68 -9.44 2.70
C ASP A 76 13.69 -8.56 1.92
N ILE A 77 14.19 -7.46 1.35
CA ILE A 77 13.35 -6.48 0.63
C ILE A 77 12.65 -7.10 -0.60
N PHE A 78 13.26 -8.10 -1.25
CA PHE A 78 12.72 -8.72 -2.45
C PHE A 78 11.51 -9.62 -2.17
N HIS A 79 11.40 -10.19 -0.97
CA HIS A 79 10.19 -10.89 -0.53
C HIS A 79 8.99 -9.94 -0.51
N PHE A 80 9.19 -8.69 -0.06
CA PHE A 80 8.13 -7.68 -0.06
C PHE A 80 7.81 -7.15 -1.45
N VAL A 81 8.82 -7.00 -2.32
CA VAL A 81 8.62 -6.64 -3.73
C VAL A 81 7.75 -7.69 -4.41
N ILE A 82 8.05 -8.97 -4.23
CA ILE A 82 7.27 -10.09 -4.76
C ILE A 82 5.84 -10.06 -4.20
N LYS A 83 5.68 -9.91 -2.87
CA LYS A 83 4.37 -9.76 -2.22
C LYS A 83 3.54 -8.67 -2.89
N ALA A 84 4.11 -7.48 -3.06
CA ALA A 84 3.41 -6.35 -3.63
C ALA A 84 3.01 -6.58 -5.10
N GLN A 85 3.89 -7.17 -5.90
CA GLN A 85 3.62 -7.45 -7.31
C GLN A 85 2.58 -8.56 -7.50
N GLU A 86 2.65 -9.66 -6.74
CA GLU A 86 1.68 -10.75 -6.82
C GLU A 86 0.29 -10.32 -6.33
N LEU A 87 0.19 -9.56 -5.24
CA LEU A 87 -1.08 -8.99 -4.81
C LEU A 87 -1.68 -8.03 -5.85
N ALA A 88 -0.84 -7.22 -6.49
CA ALA A 88 -1.29 -6.29 -7.53
C ALA A 88 -1.76 -7.00 -8.82
N ARG A 89 -1.23 -8.21 -9.12
CA ARG A 89 -1.65 -9.05 -10.24
C ARG A 89 -3.14 -9.39 -10.20
N MET A 90 -3.76 -9.43 -9.02
CA MET A 90 -5.21 -9.59 -8.89
C MET A 90 -5.98 -8.47 -9.61
N GLY A 91 -5.35 -7.30 -9.82
CA GLY A 91 -6.03 -6.11 -10.33
C GLY A 91 -7.17 -5.66 -9.41
N ALA A 92 -7.03 -5.88 -8.12
CA ALA A 92 -7.97 -5.54 -7.07
C ALA A 92 -7.22 -4.84 -5.93
N GLY A 93 -6.84 -3.59 -6.17
CA GLY A 93 -6.08 -2.77 -5.21
C GLY A 93 -6.81 -2.58 -3.89
N GLY A 94 -8.14 -2.55 -3.92
CA GLY A 94 -8.96 -2.51 -2.72
C GLY A 94 -8.78 -3.76 -1.84
N VAL A 95 -8.75 -4.95 -2.42
CA VAL A 95 -8.50 -6.21 -1.69
C VAL A 95 -7.08 -6.23 -1.14
N ALA A 96 -6.08 -5.92 -1.98
CA ALA A 96 -4.69 -5.86 -1.56
C ALA A 96 -4.49 -4.88 -0.39
N THR A 97 -5.10 -3.69 -0.45
CA THR A 97 -5.01 -2.67 0.59
C THR A 97 -5.70 -3.13 1.88
N ALA A 98 -6.90 -3.71 1.81
CA ALA A 98 -7.61 -4.22 2.99
C ALA A 98 -6.76 -5.26 3.75
N LEU A 99 -6.10 -6.16 3.02
CA LEU A 99 -5.25 -7.22 3.57
C LEU A 99 -3.85 -6.75 4.02
N SER A 100 -3.46 -5.49 3.76
CA SER A 100 -2.11 -4.95 4.00
C SER A 100 -2.08 -3.73 4.93
N THR A 101 -3.16 -3.36 5.61
CA THR A 101 -3.17 -2.19 6.52
C THR A 101 -2.16 -2.33 7.66
N HIS A 102 -1.87 -3.55 8.10
CA HIS A 102 -0.86 -3.85 9.12
C HIS A 102 0.56 -3.48 8.66
N ASP A 103 0.87 -3.56 7.36
CA ASP A 103 2.20 -3.21 6.82
C ASP A 103 2.56 -1.73 7.07
N ILE A 104 1.56 -0.88 7.31
CA ILE A 104 1.77 0.55 7.59
C ILE A 104 1.41 0.93 9.03
N GLY A 105 0.41 0.30 9.63
CA GLY A 105 -0.07 0.64 10.97
C GLY A 105 0.75 0.04 12.10
N LEU A 106 1.30 -1.15 11.90
CA LEU A 106 2.02 -1.90 12.92
C LEU A 106 3.52 -1.54 13.06
N PRO A 107 4.29 -1.24 11.99
CA PRO A 107 5.73 -1.02 12.10
C PRO A 107 6.15 0.07 13.10
N PRO A 108 5.52 1.25 13.20
CA PRO A 108 5.90 2.22 14.20
C PRO A 108 5.77 1.70 15.63
N LEU A 109 4.77 0.86 15.88
CA LEU A 109 4.53 0.22 17.17
C LEU A 109 5.62 -0.83 17.47
N ILE A 110 6.00 -1.65 16.50
CA ILE A 110 7.09 -2.63 16.66
C ILE A 110 8.42 -1.94 16.94
N VAL A 111 8.72 -0.84 16.24
CA VAL A 111 9.98 -0.13 16.39
C VAL A 111 10.08 0.60 17.74
N ALA A 112 9.01 1.28 18.18
CA ALA A 112 9.08 2.23 19.27
C ALA A 112 8.04 2.02 20.38
N GLY A 113 7.11 1.08 20.26
CA GLY A 113 6.14 0.77 21.32
C GLY A 113 6.80 0.13 22.53
N SER A 114 6.17 0.25 23.71
CA SER A 114 6.56 -0.50 24.89
C SER A 114 6.35 -2.01 24.66
N ASP A 115 7.06 -2.84 25.42
CA ASP A 115 6.89 -4.30 25.35
C ASP A 115 5.45 -4.72 25.66
N GLU A 116 4.78 -4.00 26.55
CA GLU A 116 3.37 -4.25 26.88
C GLU A 116 2.46 -4.07 25.66
N ILE A 117 2.59 -2.93 24.96
CA ILE A 117 1.79 -2.66 23.75
C ILE A 117 2.12 -3.66 22.65
N LYS A 118 3.40 -3.96 22.42
CA LYS A 118 3.83 -4.93 21.40
C LYS A 118 3.20 -6.29 21.62
N ARG A 119 3.30 -6.85 22.83
CA ARG A 119 2.73 -8.16 23.19
C ARG A 119 1.21 -8.19 23.13
N ARG A 120 0.56 -7.07 23.40
CA ARG A 120 -0.91 -6.97 23.35
C ARG A 120 -1.46 -6.86 21.93
N VAL A 121 -0.76 -6.13 21.06
CA VAL A 121 -1.29 -5.74 19.74
C VAL A 121 -0.74 -6.63 18.62
N ALA A 122 0.58 -6.84 18.58
CA ALA A 122 1.20 -7.46 17.42
C ALA A 122 0.72 -8.89 17.16
N PRO A 123 0.63 -9.82 18.14
CA PRO A 123 0.17 -11.17 17.87
C PRO A 123 -1.27 -11.21 17.33
N ALA A 124 -2.17 -10.39 17.90
CA ALA A 124 -3.55 -10.33 17.47
C ALA A 124 -3.72 -9.77 16.04
N VAL A 125 -2.83 -8.85 15.63
CA VAL A 125 -2.82 -8.30 14.28
C VAL A 125 -2.19 -9.29 13.29
N LEU A 126 -1.06 -9.89 13.65
CA LEU A 126 -0.34 -10.81 12.77
C LEU A 126 -1.08 -12.13 12.55
N SER A 127 -1.93 -12.56 13.49
CA SER A 127 -2.84 -13.69 13.31
C SER A 127 -4.08 -13.37 12.46
N GLY A 128 -4.28 -12.10 12.05
CA GLY A 128 -5.48 -11.66 11.33
C GLY A 128 -6.74 -11.59 12.19
N GLU A 129 -6.65 -11.78 13.52
CA GLU A 129 -7.77 -11.65 14.43
C GLU A 129 -8.20 -10.18 14.59
N LYS A 130 -7.22 -9.28 14.61
CA LYS A 130 -7.41 -7.84 14.75
C LYS A 130 -6.84 -7.08 13.56
N ILE A 131 -7.43 -5.93 13.26
CA ILE A 131 -7.00 -5.04 12.18
C ILE A 131 -6.42 -3.76 12.80
N ILE A 132 -5.30 -3.29 12.26
CA ILE A 132 -4.69 -2.02 12.63
C ILE A 132 -4.65 -1.07 11.44
N ALA A 133 -4.97 0.20 11.65
CA ALA A 133 -4.88 1.27 10.66
C ALA A 133 -3.85 2.32 11.06
N LEU A 134 -3.31 3.05 10.08
CA LEU A 134 -2.48 4.22 10.29
C LEU A 134 -3.28 5.50 10.00
N ALA A 135 -3.36 6.42 10.94
CA ALA A 135 -4.12 7.66 10.83
C ALA A 135 -3.20 8.89 10.89
N ILE A 136 -2.89 9.46 9.71
CA ILE A 136 -2.03 10.64 9.56
C ILE A 136 -2.87 11.83 9.11
N THR A 137 -3.41 11.76 7.90
CA THR A 137 -4.02 12.86 7.15
C THR A 137 -5.24 13.46 7.87
N GLU A 138 -5.35 14.79 7.81
CA GLU A 138 -6.49 15.55 8.31
C GLU A 138 -7.15 16.32 7.16
N PRO A 139 -8.42 16.78 7.31
CA PRO A 139 -9.07 17.59 6.28
C PRO A 139 -8.28 18.82 5.85
N GLY A 140 -7.49 19.40 6.75
CA GLY A 140 -6.66 20.59 6.51
C GLY A 140 -5.17 20.33 6.27
N ALA A 141 -4.70 19.07 6.36
CA ALA A 141 -3.27 18.75 6.26
C ALA A 141 -3.04 17.32 5.73
N GLY A 142 -2.55 17.21 4.52
CA GLY A 142 -2.17 15.95 3.87
C GLY A 142 -0.68 15.93 3.54
N SER A 143 -0.27 16.65 2.51
CA SER A 143 1.14 16.75 2.08
C SER A 143 2.02 17.43 3.14
N ASP A 144 1.50 18.44 3.82
CA ASP A 144 2.16 19.08 4.95
C ASP A 144 1.80 18.37 6.26
N VAL A 145 2.48 17.26 6.54
CA VAL A 145 2.31 16.49 7.77
C VAL A 145 2.68 17.30 9.02
N ALA A 146 3.59 18.27 8.92
CA ALA A 146 3.99 19.09 10.05
C ALA A 146 2.88 20.05 10.54
N ALA A 147 1.87 20.31 9.68
CA ALA A 147 0.73 21.18 9.99
C ALA A 147 -0.48 20.47 10.64
N LEU A 148 -0.36 19.17 10.96
CA LEU A 148 -1.43 18.40 11.63
C LEU A 148 -1.87 19.06 12.94
N ARG A 149 -3.19 19.05 13.21
CA ARG A 149 -3.84 19.79 14.32
C ARG A 149 -4.58 18.91 15.32
N THR A 150 -4.85 17.63 15.03
CA THR A 150 -5.45 16.70 16.03
C THR A 150 -4.60 16.73 17.29
N ARG A 151 -5.16 17.21 18.37
CA ARG A 151 -4.43 17.46 19.64
C ARG A 151 -4.59 16.32 20.61
N ALA A 152 -3.54 16.06 21.39
CA ALA A 152 -3.55 15.18 22.53
C ALA A 152 -2.93 15.91 23.72
N ARG A 153 -3.76 16.21 24.72
CA ARG A 153 -3.30 16.88 25.96
C ARG A 153 -3.12 15.84 27.04
N ARG A 154 -1.95 15.84 27.69
CA ARG A 154 -1.69 14.92 28.80
C ARG A 154 -2.44 15.37 30.04
N GLU A 155 -3.23 14.46 30.63
CA GLU A 155 -3.97 14.65 31.87
C GLU A 155 -3.71 13.42 32.77
N GLY A 156 -2.67 13.51 33.60
CA GLY A 156 -2.24 12.40 34.45
C GLY A 156 -1.83 11.17 33.62
N ASP A 157 -2.53 10.08 33.83
CA ASP A 157 -2.27 8.80 33.17
C ASP A 157 -2.98 8.64 31.80
N PHE A 158 -3.54 9.71 31.26
CA PHE A 158 -4.25 9.72 30.00
C PHE A 158 -3.82 10.88 29.11
N PHE A 159 -4.02 10.69 27.80
CA PHE A 159 -4.10 11.77 26.81
C PHE A 159 -5.56 12.00 26.44
N ARG A 160 -5.99 13.26 26.42
CA ARG A 160 -7.28 13.69 25.86
C ARG A 160 -7.07 14.08 24.42
N VAL A 161 -7.71 13.32 23.52
CA VAL A 161 -7.54 13.49 22.07
C VAL A 161 -8.77 14.15 21.48
N ASP A 162 -8.54 15.27 20.76
CA ASP A 162 -9.55 16.04 20.06
C ASP A 162 -9.11 16.30 18.62
N GLY A 163 -10.00 16.08 17.64
CA GLY A 163 -9.72 16.34 16.23
C GLY A 163 -10.34 15.31 15.29
N SER A 164 -9.79 15.23 14.08
CA SER A 164 -10.26 14.28 13.08
C SER A 164 -9.14 13.87 12.14
N LYS A 165 -9.26 12.64 11.60
CA LYS A 165 -8.39 12.10 10.55
C LYS A 165 -9.24 11.70 9.37
N THR A 166 -8.75 11.91 8.15
CA THR A 166 -9.50 11.59 6.92
C THR A 166 -8.69 10.73 5.97
N PHE A 167 -9.35 10.05 5.05
CA PHE A 167 -8.77 9.10 4.10
C PHE A 167 -8.06 7.91 4.76
N ILE A 168 -8.58 7.46 5.91
CA ILE A 168 -7.94 6.36 6.67
C ILE A 168 -8.42 5.03 6.13
N SER A 169 -7.53 4.31 5.44
CA SER A 169 -7.76 2.94 4.96
C SER A 169 -7.90 2.00 6.16
N GLY A 170 -8.92 1.13 6.11
CA GLY A 170 -9.28 0.25 7.22
C GLY A 170 -9.97 0.96 8.38
N GLY A 171 -10.25 2.28 8.27
CA GLY A 171 -10.74 3.10 9.38
C GLY A 171 -12.11 2.70 9.91
N MET A 172 -12.97 2.06 9.11
CA MET A 172 -14.25 1.52 9.56
C MET A 172 -14.09 0.19 10.32
N ASN A 173 -13.09 -0.62 9.97
CA ASN A 173 -12.94 -1.98 10.47
C ASN A 173 -11.77 -2.18 11.43
N ALA A 174 -10.84 -1.21 11.54
CA ALA A 174 -9.69 -1.29 12.45
C ALA A 174 -10.11 -1.44 13.91
N ASP A 175 -9.53 -2.39 14.60
CA ASP A 175 -9.61 -2.55 16.05
C ASP A 175 -8.65 -1.59 16.76
N PHE A 176 -7.51 -1.32 16.12
CA PHE A 176 -6.46 -0.45 16.59
C PHE A 176 -6.14 0.63 15.55
N VAL A 177 -5.82 1.81 16.01
CA VAL A 177 -5.40 2.93 15.16
C VAL A 177 -4.09 3.51 15.69
N THR A 178 -3.02 3.42 14.89
CA THR A 178 -1.80 4.18 15.12
C THR A 178 -2.04 5.61 14.63
N ALA A 179 -2.30 6.54 15.52
CA ALA A 179 -2.70 7.89 15.20
C ALA A 179 -1.58 8.91 15.44
N VAL A 180 -1.34 9.79 14.45
CA VAL A 180 -0.48 10.96 14.63
C VAL A 180 -1.28 12.04 15.32
N VAL A 181 -0.76 12.54 16.42
CA VAL A 181 -1.39 13.60 17.23
C VAL A 181 -0.38 14.68 17.59
N ARG A 182 -0.86 15.87 17.89
CA ARG A 182 -0.05 16.96 18.37
C ARG A 182 -0.08 17.01 19.89
N THR A 183 1.06 16.73 20.52
CA THR A 183 1.26 16.86 21.98
C THR A 183 2.06 18.11 22.37
N GLY A 184 2.81 18.69 21.41
CA GLY A 184 3.68 19.83 21.63
C GLY A 184 3.36 21.03 20.73
N ALA A 185 4.34 21.91 20.58
CA ALA A 185 4.25 23.11 19.76
C ALA A 185 4.07 22.78 18.26
N ASP A 186 3.88 23.80 17.44
CA ASP A 186 3.76 23.65 15.99
C ASP A 186 5.03 23.06 15.36
N GLY A 187 4.86 22.47 14.17
CA GLY A 187 5.92 21.81 13.42
C GLY A 187 6.09 20.32 13.75
N ALA A 188 7.06 19.71 13.14
CA ALA A 188 7.30 18.26 13.16
C ALA A 188 7.61 17.71 14.57
N ARG A 189 8.35 18.48 15.39
CA ARG A 189 8.75 18.07 16.75
C ARG A 189 7.60 18.07 17.77
N GLY A 190 6.45 18.64 17.42
CA GLY A 190 5.26 18.61 18.27
C GLY A 190 4.36 17.40 18.02
N LEU A 191 4.73 16.51 17.10
CA LEU A 191 3.92 15.34 16.72
C LEU A 191 4.36 14.09 17.46
N SER A 192 3.39 13.34 17.97
CA SER A 192 3.54 12.07 18.68
C SER A 192 2.68 10.99 18.03
N LEU A 193 2.91 9.74 18.39
CA LEU A 193 2.07 8.62 17.98
C LEU A 193 1.33 8.03 19.19
N LEU A 194 0.04 7.85 19.06
CA LEU A 194 -0.80 7.17 20.04
C LEU A 194 -1.48 5.94 19.42
N LEU A 195 -1.54 4.87 20.17
CA LEU A 195 -2.40 3.73 19.87
C LEU A 195 -3.80 4.02 20.43
N ILE A 196 -4.78 4.17 19.55
CA ILE A 196 -6.19 4.38 19.92
C ILE A 196 -6.97 3.11 19.60
N GLU A 197 -7.77 2.64 20.56
CA GLU A 197 -8.56 1.42 20.40
C GLU A 197 -9.99 1.76 19.99
N ARG A 198 -10.55 0.95 19.09
CA ARG A 198 -11.98 1.05 18.73
C ARG A 198 -12.83 0.79 19.98
N GLY A 199 -13.93 1.53 20.08
CA GLY A 199 -14.83 1.44 21.24
C GLY A 199 -14.44 2.37 22.40
N THR A 200 -13.30 3.06 22.33
CA THR A 200 -13.00 4.12 23.31
C THR A 200 -14.06 5.22 23.21
N PRO A 201 -14.70 5.63 24.33
CA PRO A 201 -15.72 6.67 24.32
C PRO A 201 -15.23 7.96 23.66
N GLY A 202 -16.08 8.56 22.78
CA GLY A 202 -15.72 9.74 22.00
C GLY A 202 -15.03 9.43 20.66
N PHE A 203 -14.64 8.19 20.39
CA PHE A 203 -14.12 7.77 19.09
C PHE A 203 -15.26 7.28 18.16
N SER A 204 -15.35 7.87 16.98
CA SER A 204 -16.29 7.43 15.94
C SER A 204 -15.64 7.49 14.55
N ALA A 205 -16.26 6.82 13.57
CA ALA A 205 -15.81 6.79 12.20
C ALA A 205 -16.98 6.95 11.23
N THR A 206 -16.72 7.66 10.11
CA THR A 206 -17.69 7.87 9.03
C THR A 206 -17.09 7.37 7.72
N PRO A 207 -17.80 6.50 6.96
CA PRO A 207 -17.28 5.97 5.70
C PRO A 207 -17.19 7.06 4.63
N LEU A 208 -16.17 6.94 3.77
CA LEU A 208 -15.97 7.82 2.62
C LEU A 208 -16.25 7.05 1.32
N PRO A 209 -17.26 7.42 0.54
CA PRO A 209 -17.45 6.90 -0.82
C PRO A 209 -16.26 7.25 -1.70
N LYS A 210 -15.78 6.27 -2.50
CA LYS A 210 -14.56 6.40 -3.29
C LYS A 210 -14.79 6.03 -4.75
N GLN A 211 -13.93 6.57 -5.61
CA GLN A 211 -13.88 6.21 -7.03
C GLN A 211 -13.48 4.74 -7.24
N GLY A 212 -12.51 4.25 -6.47
CA GLY A 212 -11.96 2.88 -6.56
C GLY A 212 -11.59 2.33 -5.18
N TRP A 213 -10.91 1.17 -5.14
CA TRP A 213 -10.58 0.44 -3.91
C TRP A 213 -11.81 0.14 -3.05
N TRP A 214 -12.91 -0.26 -3.67
CA TRP A 214 -14.16 -0.43 -2.94
C TRP A 214 -14.06 -1.49 -1.86
N ALA A 215 -13.38 -2.60 -2.09
CA ALA A 215 -13.17 -3.66 -1.11
C ALA A 215 -12.35 -3.26 0.13
N SER A 216 -11.64 -2.12 0.09
CA SER A 216 -10.98 -1.53 1.25
C SER A 216 -11.82 -0.40 1.79
N ASP A 217 -12.34 -0.50 3.00
CA ASP A 217 -13.01 0.63 3.63
C ASP A 217 -12.05 1.82 3.82
N THR A 218 -12.59 3.01 3.73
CA THR A 218 -11.87 4.25 4.00
C THR A 218 -12.77 5.18 4.78
N ALA A 219 -12.24 5.79 5.83
CA ALA A 219 -13.04 6.57 6.76
C ALA A 219 -12.44 7.93 7.09
N THR A 220 -13.31 8.82 7.56
CA THR A 220 -12.96 9.90 8.47
C THR A 220 -13.12 9.41 9.90
N LEU A 221 -12.09 9.54 10.72
CA LEU A 221 -12.12 9.25 12.15
C LEU A 221 -12.34 10.54 12.90
N HIS A 222 -13.18 10.50 13.94
CA HIS A 222 -13.51 11.63 14.79
C HIS A 222 -13.12 11.32 16.23
N PHE A 223 -12.47 12.27 16.87
CA PHE A 223 -12.04 12.20 18.25
C PHE A 223 -12.66 13.38 19.00
N ASP A 224 -13.54 13.09 19.95
CA ASP A 224 -14.21 14.05 20.82
C ASP A 224 -13.88 13.71 22.28
N ASN A 225 -12.89 14.39 22.83
CA ASN A 225 -12.41 14.19 24.18
C ASN A 225 -12.06 12.70 24.48
N VAL A 226 -11.45 12.00 23.52
CA VAL A 226 -11.12 10.57 23.65
C VAL A 226 -10.04 10.37 24.70
N ALA A 227 -10.30 9.56 25.72
CA ALA A 227 -9.32 9.25 26.77
C ALA A 227 -8.43 8.07 26.36
N VAL A 228 -7.20 8.35 25.96
CA VAL A 228 -6.21 7.35 25.57
C VAL A 228 -5.22 7.16 26.73
N PRO A 229 -5.00 5.95 27.25
CA PRO A 229 -4.00 5.71 28.29
C PRO A 229 -2.62 6.23 27.90
N ALA A 230 -1.91 6.86 28.81
CA ALA A 230 -0.55 7.36 28.56
C ALA A 230 0.42 6.21 28.19
N ALA A 231 0.15 4.99 28.66
CA ALA A 231 0.86 3.77 28.29
C ALA A 231 0.73 3.42 26.81
N ASN A 232 -0.28 3.95 26.10
CA ASN A 232 -0.48 3.77 24.66
C ASN A 232 0.34 4.74 23.78
N LEU A 233 1.25 5.52 24.38
CA LEU A 233 2.21 6.33 23.63
C LEU A 233 3.22 5.41 22.92
N ILE A 234 3.38 5.61 21.61
CA ILE A 234 4.34 4.89 20.79
C ILE A 234 5.61 5.75 20.67
N GLY A 235 6.68 5.30 21.31
CA GLY A 235 7.93 6.06 21.44
C GLY A 235 7.84 7.19 22.48
N ALA A 236 8.55 8.27 22.21
CA ALA A 236 8.53 9.46 23.07
C ALA A 236 7.61 10.55 22.51
N GLU A 237 7.13 11.45 23.39
CA GLU A 237 6.43 12.67 22.93
C GLU A 237 7.34 13.47 22.00
N GLY A 238 6.81 13.95 20.88
CA GLY A 238 7.54 14.69 19.85
C GLY A 238 8.33 13.82 18.84
N ALA A 239 8.38 12.50 19.01
CA ALA A 239 9.09 11.58 18.10
C ALA A 239 8.25 11.08 16.92
N GLY A 240 6.95 11.39 16.87
CA GLY A 240 5.99 10.80 15.94
C GLY A 240 6.33 11.05 14.46
N PHE A 241 6.77 12.26 14.13
CA PHE A 241 7.15 12.59 12.75
C PHE A 241 8.30 11.72 12.24
N ALA A 242 9.36 11.56 13.01
CA ALA A 242 10.52 10.75 12.62
C ALA A 242 10.16 9.28 12.44
N LEU A 243 9.34 8.73 13.35
CA LEU A 243 8.88 7.33 13.28
C LEU A 243 8.09 7.05 12.00
N ILE A 244 7.21 7.98 11.58
CA ILE A 244 6.45 7.82 10.34
C ILE A 244 7.36 7.96 9.13
N MET A 245 8.22 8.97 9.08
CA MET A 245 9.10 9.20 7.92
C MET A 245 10.02 8.01 7.65
N ASN A 246 10.50 7.33 8.69
CA ASN A 246 11.31 6.11 8.54
C ASN A 246 10.57 4.98 7.85
N ASN A 247 9.26 4.84 8.08
CA ASN A 247 8.44 3.80 7.46
C ASN A 247 8.05 4.12 6.00
N LEU A 248 7.86 5.42 5.68
CA LEU A 248 7.33 5.84 4.38
C LEU A 248 8.20 5.44 3.17
N ASN A 249 9.50 5.34 3.31
CA ASN A 249 10.36 4.95 2.17
C ASN A 249 10.10 3.50 1.74
N ARG A 250 9.95 2.57 2.70
CA ARG A 250 9.59 1.19 2.42
C ARG A 250 8.19 1.10 1.81
N GLU A 251 7.22 1.82 2.37
CA GLU A 251 5.86 1.89 1.85
C GLU A 251 5.84 2.37 0.39
N ARG A 252 6.55 3.45 0.07
CA ARG A 252 6.66 3.99 -1.31
C ARG A 252 7.29 3.00 -2.28
N LEU A 253 8.31 2.27 -1.84
CA LEU A 253 8.92 1.22 -2.66
C LEU A 253 7.92 0.10 -2.97
N MET A 254 7.12 -0.33 -1.96
CA MET A 254 6.08 -1.35 -2.15
C MET A 254 4.94 -0.84 -3.04
N MET A 255 4.55 0.43 -2.91
CA MET A 255 3.58 1.05 -3.81
C MET A 255 4.07 1.07 -5.26
N ALA A 256 5.35 1.37 -5.49
CA ALA A 256 5.96 1.30 -6.82
C ALA A 256 5.96 -0.13 -7.38
N ALA A 257 6.32 -1.12 -6.55
CA ALA A 257 6.28 -2.53 -6.92
C ALA A 257 4.86 -2.97 -7.32
N GLY A 258 3.86 -2.62 -6.51
CA GLY A 258 2.45 -2.89 -6.79
C GLY A 258 1.96 -2.21 -8.08
N ALA A 259 2.34 -0.95 -8.31
CA ALA A 259 1.97 -0.23 -9.53
C ALA A 259 2.55 -0.90 -10.79
N ILE A 260 3.80 -1.36 -10.76
CA ILE A 260 4.42 -2.12 -11.85
C ILE A 260 3.71 -3.46 -12.05
N GLY A 261 3.35 -4.17 -10.96
CA GLY A 261 2.60 -5.42 -11.02
C GLY A 261 1.22 -5.25 -11.68
N ALA A 262 0.49 -4.20 -11.31
CA ALA A 262 -0.81 -3.87 -11.91
C ALA A 262 -0.69 -3.44 -13.39
N ALA A 263 0.35 -2.68 -13.74
CA ALA A 263 0.64 -2.32 -15.13
C ALA A 263 0.91 -3.57 -15.99
N ARG A 264 1.61 -4.56 -15.44
CA ARG A 264 1.88 -5.85 -16.09
C ARG A 264 0.61 -6.67 -16.30
N ALA A 265 -0.30 -6.67 -15.31
CA ALA A 265 -1.61 -7.30 -15.45
C ALA A 265 -2.44 -6.66 -16.59
N CYS A 266 -2.40 -5.32 -16.71
CA CYS A 266 -3.04 -4.61 -17.82
C CYS A 266 -2.44 -5.02 -19.19
N LEU A 267 -1.12 -5.12 -19.28
CA LEU A 267 -0.44 -5.56 -20.50
C LEU A 267 -0.84 -6.99 -20.88
N GLN A 268 -0.88 -7.90 -19.90
CA GLN A 268 -1.29 -9.29 -20.10
C GLN A 268 -2.69 -9.36 -20.70
N ASP A 269 -3.68 -8.75 -20.06
CA ASP A 269 -5.07 -8.77 -20.54
C ASP A 269 -5.22 -8.13 -21.92
N ALA A 270 -4.54 -7.01 -22.18
CA ALA A 270 -4.56 -6.35 -23.47
C ALA A 270 -3.95 -7.23 -24.58
N ALA A 271 -2.87 -7.93 -24.28
CA ALA A 271 -2.20 -8.80 -25.24
C ALA A 271 -3.00 -10.07 -25.54
N GLU A 272 -3.61 -10.68 -24.51
CA GLU A 272 -4.50 -11.84 -24.66
C GLU A 272 -5.71 -11.45 -25.50
N TRP A 273 -6.41 -10.37 -25.13
CA TRP A 273 -7.53 -9.85 -25.91
C TRP A 273 -7.17 -9.54 -27.35
N ALA A 274 -6.03 -8.90 -27.60
CA ALA A 274 -5.60 -8.56 -28.95
C ALA A 274 -5.29 -9.77 -29.83
N ARG A 275 -4.93 -10.91 -29.25
CA ARG A 275 -4.70 -12.18 -29.96
C ARG A 275 -5.99 -12.90 -30.34
N GLU A 276 -7.04 -12.72 -29.57
CA GLU A 276 -8.32 -13.41 -29.75
C GLU A 276 -9.33 -12.58 -30.55
N ARG A 277 -9.42 -11.30 -30.26
CA ARG A 277 -10.42 -10.41 -30.88
C ARG A 277 -10.11 -10.13 -32.34
N GLU A 278 -11.10 -10.30 -33.20
CA GLU A 278 -11.01 -9.97 -34.64
C GLU A 278 -11.80 -8.72 -34.99
N THR A 279 -11.24 -7.88 -35.84
CA THR A 279 -11.87 -6.69 -36.44
C THR A 279 -11.36 -6.52 -37.89
N PHE A 280 -12.24 -6.11 -38.80
CA PHE A 280 -11.90 -5.92 -40.20
C PHE A 280 -11.20 -7.15 -40.85
N GLY A 281 -11.65 -8.34 -40.46
CA GLY A 281 -11.18 -9.62 -41.03
C GLY A 281 -9.82 -10.09 -40.57
N LYS A 282 -9.26 -9.50 -39.46
CA LYS A 282 -8.00 -9.95 -38.87
C LYS A 282 -7.99 -9.70 -37.36
N ARG A 283 -7.08 -10.36 -36.63
CA ARG A 283 -6.92 -10.20 -35.18
C ARG A 283 -6.42 -8.79 -34.84
N LEU A 284 -6.82 -8.25 -33.68
CA LEU A 284 -6.36 -6.93 -33.24
C LEU A 284 -4.84 -6.82 -33.23
N VAL A 285 -4.13 -7.85 -32.80
CA VAL A 285 -2.66 -7.87 -32.75
C VAL A 285 -2.00 -7.72 -34.14
N GLU A 286 -2.71 -7.98 -35.23
CA GLU A 286 -2.22 -7.81 -36.61
C GLU A 286 -2.24 -6.34 -37.06
N HIS A 287 -2.97 -5.48 -36.33
CA HIS A 287 -2.93 -4.02 -36.57
C HIS A 287 -1.69 -3.40 -35.96
N GLN A 288 -0.93 -2.66 -36.74
CA GLN A 288 0.34 -2.07 -36.31
C GLN A 288 0.18 -1.14 -35.07
N VAL A 289 -0.89 -0.35 -35.03
CA VAL A 289 -1.18 0.57 -33.91
C VAL A 289 -1.36 -0.19 -32.58
N ILE A 290 -1.95 -1.40 -32.61
CA ILE A 290 -2.14 -2.25 -31.41
C ILE A 290 -0.77 -2.77 -30.94
N ARG A 291 0.05 -3.29 -31.86
CA ARG A 291 1.41 -3.73 -31.52
C ARG A 291 2.25 -2.62 -30.88
N HIS A 292 2.16 -1.38 -31.43
CA HIS A 292 2.88 -0.24 -30.88
C HIS A 292 2.43 0.09 -29.45
N LYS A 293 1.13 -0.01 -29.15
CA LYS A 293 0.61 0.17 -27.77
C LYS A 293 1.17 -0.87 -26.83
N LEU A 294 1.10 -2.17 -27.20
CA LEU A 294 1.62 -3.26 -26.36
C LEU A 294 3.13 -3.12 -26.12
N VAL A 295 3.91 -2.76 -27.13
CA VAL A 295 5.35 -2.53 -27.01
C VAL A 295 5.65 -1.33 -26.09
N GLU A 296 4.91 -0.24 -26.19
CA GLU A 296 5.13 0.93 -25.34
C GLU A 296 4.77 0.63 -23.86
N MET A 297 3.70 -0.13 -23.61
CA MET A 297 3.37 -0.63 -22.29
C MET A 297 4.51 -1.49 -21.74
N SER A 298 4.98 -2.47 -22.51
CA SER A 298 6.08 -3.35 -22.14
C SER A 298 7.36 -2.56 -21.83
N ARG A 299 7.74 -1.61 -22.69
CA ARG A 299 8.94 -0.77 -22.51
C ARG A 299 8.92 -0.01 -21.18
N ARG A 300 7.79 0.60 -20.83
CA ARG A 300 7.63 1.34 -19.57
C ARG A 300 7.71 0.41 -18.37
N ILE A 301 7.04 -0.73 -18.42
CA ILE A 301 7.05 -1.74 -17.37
C ILE A 301 8.47 -2.24 -17.12
N GLU A 302 9.20 -2.64 -18.18
CA GLU A 302 10.56 -3.15 -18.04
C GLU A 302 11.55 -2.09 -17.52
N SER A 303 11.41 -0.83 -17.95
CA SER A 303 12.20 0.28 -17.42
C SER A 303 11.93 0.51 -15.94
N GLY A 304 10.66 0.51 -15.54
CA GLY A 304 10.25 0.66 -14.14
C GLY A 304 10.70 -0.52 -13.27
N GLN A 305 10.61 -1.76 -13.79
CA GLN A 305 11.07 -2.97 -13.11
C GLN A 305 12.57 -2.91 -12.82
N ALA A 306 13.39 -2.58 -13.81
CA ALA A 306 14.84 -2.44 -13.64
C ALA A 306 15.19 -1.35 -12.61
N TYR A 307 14.46 -0.23 -12.62
CA TYR A 307 14.65 0.84 -11.64
C TYR A 307 14.22 0.39 -10.23
N LEU A 308 13.11 -0.34 -10.10
CA LEU A 308 12.64 -0.93 -8.85
C LEU A 308 13.69 -1.86 -8.25
N GLU A 309 14.19 -2.82 -9.02
CA GLU A 309 15.16 -3.82 -8.58
C GLU A 309 16.47 -3.19 -8.11
N ARG A 310 17.00 -2.24 -8.90
CA ARG A 310 18.20 -1.49 -8.51
C ARG A 310 17.96 -0.71 -7.20
N THR A 311 16.82 -0.05 -7.06
CA THR A 311 16.52 0.76 -5.87
C THR A 311 16.31 -0.14 -4.64
N ALA A 312 15.64 -1.29 -4.80
CA ALA A 312 15.47 -2.29 -3.75
C ALA A 312 16.82 -2.84 -3.28
N ALA A 313 17.71 -3.20 -4.21
CA ALA A 313 19.05 -3.70 -3.89
C ALA A 313 19.88 -2.67 -3.09
N ARG A 314 19.85 -1.41 -3.46
CA ARG A 314 20.51 -0.32 -2.72
C ARG A 314 19.92 -0.13 -1.32
N MET A 315 18.58 -0.19 -1.21
CA MET A 315 17.90 -0.12 0.08
C MET A 315 18.28 -1.30 0.99
N GLN A 316 18.39 -2.51 0.42
CA GLN A 316 18.83 -3.72 1.13
C GLN A 316 20.25 -3.57 1.70
N GLN A 317 21.12 -2.85 0.99
CA GLN A 317 22.50 -2.53 1.42
C GLN A 317 22.57 -1.39 2.45
N GLY A 318 21.44 -0.83 2.86
CA GLY A 318 21.35 0.27 3.82
C GLY A 318 21.71 1.64 3.22
N GLU A 319 21.74 1.78 1.90
CA GLU A 319 22.00 3.07 1.26
C GLU A 319 20.84 4.07 1.44
N ARG A 320 21.21 5.35 1.49
CA ARG A 320 20.22 6.44 1.48
C ARG A 320 19.73 6.65 0.05
N CYS A 321 18.54 6.14 -0.27
CA CYS A 321 17.94 6.22 -1.60
C CYS A 321 16.55 6.92 -1.63
N ALA A 322 16.33 7.88 -0.73
CA ALA A 322 15.05 8.57 -0.63
C ALA A 322 14.64 9.28 -1.94
N ALA A 323 15.59 9.90 -2.66
CA ALA A 323 15.34 10.52 -3.96
C ALA A 323 14.97 9.47 -5.02
N ASP A 324 15.74 8.36 -5.10
CA ASP A 324 15.46 7.27 -6.04
C ASP A 324 14.07 6.66 -5.78
N ILE A 325 13.70 6.41 -4.52
CA ILE A 325 12.39 5.87 -4.14
C ILE A 325 11.27 6.85 -4.52
N ALA A 326 11.46 8.15 -4.28
CA ALA A 326 10.48 9.16 -4.65
C ALA A 326 10.25 9.22 -6.16
N MET A 327 11.33 9.26 -6.95
CA MET A 327 11.26 9.26 -8.42
C MET A 327 10.68 7.96 -8.96
N LEU A 328 11.09 6.82 -8.41
CA LEU A 328 10.57 5.50 -8.79
C LEU A 328 9.07 5.41 -8.54
N LYS A 329 8.57 5.88 -7.39
CA LYS A 329 7.12 5.84 -7.09
C LYS A 329 6.34 6.69 -8.09
N VAL A 330 6.83 7.87 -8.46
CA VAL A 330 6.21 8.71 -9.50
C VAL A 330 6.21 7.98 -10.84
N ASP A 331 7.35 7.45 -11.29
CA ASP A 331 7.46 6.74 -12.57
C ASP A 331 6.54 5.51 -12.64
N ALA A 332 6.54 4.69 -11.58
CA ALA A 332 5.72 3.47 -11.52
C ALA A 332 4.22 3.78 -11.56
N THR A 333 3.76 4.81 -10.84
CA THR A 333 2.32 5.16 -10.83
C THR A 333 1.86 5.77 -12.13
N LEU A 334 2.68 6.59 -12.79
CA LEU A 334 2.42 7.09 -14.15
C LEU A 334 2.43 5.97 -15.19
N THR A 335 3.31 4.99 -15.05
CA THR A 335 3.35 3.78 -15.89
C THR A 335 2.07 2.97 -15.70
N MET A 336 1.61 2.78 -14.48
CA MET A 336 0.34 2.10 -14.20
C MET A 336 -0.86 2.81 -14.84
N GLU A 337 -0.96 4.14 -14.72
CA GLU A 337 -2.02 4.93 -15.37
C GLU A 337 -1.99 4.77 -16.90
N PHE A 338 -0.80 4.90 -17.47
CA PHE A 338 -0.63 4.71 -18.91
C PHE A 338 -1.09 3.33 -19.36
N CYS A 339 -0.64 2.27 -18.67
CA CYS A 339 -0.97 0.90 -19.03
C CYS A 339 -2.46 0.60 -18.84
N ALA A 340 -3.09 1.09 -17.78
CA ALA A 340 -4.52 0.91 -17.54
C ALA A 340 -5.36 1.59 -18.65
N ARG A 341 -4.99 2.82 -19.04
CA ARG A 341 -5.63 3.54 -20.14
C ARG A 341 -5.46 2.82 -21.49
N GLU A 342 -4.25 2.38 -21.82
CA GLU A 342 -4.00 1.72 -23.11
C GLU A 342 -4.65 0.33 -23.18
N ALA A 343 -4.63 -0.44 -22.09
CA ALA A 343 -5.33 -1.71 -22.00
C ALA A 343 -6.84 -1.53 -22.16
N SER A 344 -7.42 -0.56 -21.44
CA SER A 344 -8.84 -0.22 -21.58
C SER A 344 -9.20 0.12 -23.03
N GLN A 345 -8.37 0.90 -23.70
CA GLN A 345 -8.57 1.25 -25.11
C GLN A 345 -8.46 0.03 -26.06
N VAL A 346 -7.56 -0.93 -25.78
CA VAL A 346 -7.42 -2.16 -26.56
C VAL A 346 -8.62 -3.09 -26.36
N LEU A 347 -9.10 -3.23 -25.13
CA LEU A 347 -10.29 -4.04 -24.82
C LEU A 347 -11.59 -3.40 -25.33
N GLY A 348 -11.61 -2.09 -25.54
CA GLY A 348 -12.79 -1.34 -25.96
C GLY A 348 -13.95 -1.48 -24.98
N GLY A 349 -15.16 -1.71 -25.47
CA GLY A 349 -16.37 -1.79 -24.63
C GLY A 349 -16.33 -2.85 -23.53
N ALA A 350 -15.54 -3.91 -23.68
CA ALA A 350 -15.38 -4.94 -22.65
C ALA A 350 -14.76 -4.40 -21.37
N SER A 351 -13.85 -3.42 -21.47
CA SER A 351 -13.21 -2.78 -20.32
C SER A 351 -14.09 -1.73 -19.60
N TYR A 352 -15.28 -1.48 -20.10
CA TYR A 352 -16.23 -0.56 -19.48
C TYR A 352 -17.28 -1.28 -18.60
N ILE A 353 -17.23 -2.61 -18.62
CA ILE A 353 -18.16 -3.45 -17.88
C ILE A 353 -17.52 -3.88 -16.58
N ARG A 354 -18.22 -3.72 -15.46
CA ARG A 354 -17.79 -4.14 -14.11
C ARG A 354 -17.41 -5.62 -14.09
N GLY A 355 -16.43 -5.96 -13.27
CA GLY A 355 -15.90 -7.31 -13.14
C GLY A 355 -14.73 -7.61 -14.08
N CYS A 356 -14.46 -6.76 -15.06
CA CYS A 356 -13.23 -6.83 -15.86
C CYS A 356 -12.04 -6.33 -15.03
N ARG A 357 -10.92 -7.07 -15.02
CA ARG A 357 -9.71 -6.69 -14.27
C ARG A 357 -9.16 -5.33 -14.70
N VAL A 358 -9.11 -5.06 -15.99
CA VAL A 358 -8.65 -3.77 -16.55
C VAL A 358 -9.57 -2.62 -16.14
N GLU A 359 -10.91 -2.80 -16.15
CA GLU A 359 -11.85 -1.81 -15.65
C GLU A 359 -11.54 -1.43 -14.21
N ARG A 360 -11.35 -2.44 -13.35
CA ARG A 360 -11.09 -2.23 -11.94
C ARG A 360 -9.78 -1.47 -11.74
N ILE A 361 -8.69 -1.88 -12.39
CA ILE A 361 -7.42 -1.18 -12.33
C ILE A 361 -7.59 0.27 -12.82
N TYR A 362 -8.31 0.50 -13.92
CA TYR A 362 -8.50 1.84 -14.49
C TYR A 362 -9.19 2.82 -13.53
N ARG A 363 -10.22 2.40 -12.79
CA ARG A 363 -10.87 3.26 -11.78
C ARG A 363 -10.06 3.40 -10.48
N GLU A 364 -9.06 2.56 -10.25
CA GLU A 364 -8.23 2.53 -9.04
C GLU A 364 -6.89 3.25 -9.17
N VAL A 365 -6.38 3.48 -10.39
CA VAL A 365 -5.01 3.99 -10.59
C VAL A 365 -4.73 5.32 -9.88
N ARG A 366 -5.71 6.23 -9.81
CA ARG A 366 -5.48 7.59 -9.29
C ARG A 366 -5.03 7.63 -7.83
N VAL A 367 -5.52 6.73 -6.99
CA VAL A 367 -5.13 6.72 -5.58
C VAL A 367 -3.64 6.44 -5.39
N ASN A 368 -3.03 5.63 -6.28
CA ASN A 368 -1.60 5.32 -6.21
C ASN A 368 -0.71 6.54 -6.50
N ALA A 369 -1.17 7.47 -7.34
CA ALA A 369 -0.45 8.72 -7.62
C ALA A 369 -0.58 9.74 -6.45
N ILE A 370 -1.57 9.58 -5.57
CA ILE A 370 -1.88 10.50 -4.47
C ILE A 370 -1.37 9.96 -3.12
N GLY A 371 -1.70 8.71 -2.79
CA GLY A 371 -1.30 8.06 -1.53
C GLY A 371 0.21 7.91 -1.40
N GLY A 372 0.72 7.85 -0.17
CA GLY A 372 2.17 7.75 0.11
C GLY A 372 2.98 9.01 -0.29
N GLY A 373 2.30 10.10 -0.65
CA GLY A 373 2.83 11.35 -1.19
C GLY A 373 2.48 11.56 -2.66
N SER A 374 1.86 12.70 -2.98
CA SER A 374 1.52 13.07 -4.36
C SER A 374 2.77 13.22 -5.22
N GLU A 375 2.59 13.17 -6.53
CA GLU A 375 3.68 13.33 -7.49
C GLU A 375 4.50 14.61 -7.25
N GLU A 376 3.83 15.72 -6.92
CA GLU A 376 4.45 17.02 -6.68
C GLU A 376 5.34 16.97 -5.41
N ILE A 377 4.82 16.45 -4.32
CA ILE A 377 5.57 16.32 -3.04
C ILE A 377 6.76 15.37 -3.20
N LEU A 378 6.62 14.32 -3.99
CA LEU A 378 7.72 13.37 -4.22
C LEU A 378 8.80 13.98 -5.14
N ARG A 379 8.40 14.78 -6.16
CA ARG A 379 9.36 15.55 -6.97
C ARG A 379 10.09 16.59 -6.13
N ASP A 380 9.40 17.29 -5.24
CA ASP A 380 10.01 18.23 -4.29
C ASP A 380 10.98 17.53 -3.34
N LEU A 381 10.58 16.35 -2.82
CA LEU A 381 11.47 15.53 -1.98
C LEU A 381 12.74 15.15 -2.73
N ALA A 382 12.59 14.66 -3.97
CA ALA A 382 13.73 14.30 -4.81
C ALA A 382 14.61 15.51 -5.12
N ALA A 383 14.02 16.65 -5.46
CA ALA A 383 14.75 17.90 -5.75
C ALA A 383 15.63 18.33 -4.57
N ARG A 384 15.08 18.31 -3.34
CA ARG A 384 15.86 18.63 -2.13
C ARG A 384 17.00 17.64 -1.89
N GLN A 385 16.74 16.33 -2.06
CA GLN A 385 17.76 15.30 -1.85
C GLN A 385 18.87 15.34 -2.91
N LEU A 386 18.57 15.82 -4.12
CA LEU A 386 19.51 15.99 -5.22
C LEU A 386 20.19 17.37 -5.25
N GLY A 387 19.82 18.28 -4.32
CA GLY A 387 20.40 19.62 -4.26
C GLY A 387 19.91 20.56 -5.34
N PHE A 388 18.70 20.37 -5.88
CA PHE A 388 18.08 21.24 -6.88
C PHE A 388 17.28 22.40 -6.25
N ASP A 389 17.08 22.39 -4.95
CA ASP A 389 16.49 23.50 -4.21
C ASP A 389 17.55 24.56 -3.96
N THR A 390 17.32 25.72 -4.52
CA THR A 390 18.12 26.93 -4.23
C THR A 390 17.61 27.57 -2.95
N ALA A 391 17.95 27.06 -1.80
CA ALA A 391 17.69 27.73 -0.52
C ALA A 391 18.94 28.44 -0.04
#